data_95a06a9e25297c29e810779f911b9c18
#
_entry.id   95a06a9e25297c29e810779f911b9c18
#
_cell.length_a   1.000
_cell.length_b   1.000
_cell.length_c   1.000
_cell.angle_alpha   90.00
_cell.angle_beta   90.00
_cell.angle_gamma   90.00
#
_symmetry.space_group_name_H-M   'P 1'
#
loop_
_entity.id
_entity.type
_entity.pdbx_description
1 polymer ?
#
loop_
_entity_poly.entity_id
_entity_poly.type
_entity_poly.pdbx_seq_one_letter_code
_entity_poly.pdbx_strand_id
1 'polypeptide(L)'
;EDDNDGDKAFNRQAYLGFESNFGQIAFGRIGALGSYNGEYSISGSSAYNTSFSALSNIHSAFILTDWMDNTIAYLSPSLSGWKLHATFSNGVNEDSERWSRNKHYYGLGATYEGKALNFGTYWEMLDNKRGEGLSKPKATNLFTAQASYNFGAFKLYGVYQYALHSMKLPNYTEIEGAHKGANQHALALSVAVPFAGGSVKFQTQGALGKLKDTGEKYNSYSLGAAYLYPLSKRTTLYTQAGWGTMGKAFKKYDSGLGGWAATVGLGHNF
;
A
#
# COMPACT_ATOMS: atom_id res chain seq x y z
N GLU A 1 4.01 -4.44 -17.69
CA GLU A 1 4.76 -3.30 -17.13
C GLU A 1 4.35 -2.08 -17.91
N ASP A 2 3.82 -1.10 -17.19
CA ASP A 2 3.36 0.14 -17.82
C ASP A 2 4.58 0.97 -18.23
N ASP A 3 4.80 1.09 -19.53
CA ASP A 3 5.88 1.85 -20.12
C ASP A 3 5.68 3.38 -20.07
N ASN A 4 4.75 3.85 -19.23
CA ASN A 4 4.39 5.27 -19.15
C ASN A 4 5.36 6.14 -18.34
N ASP A 5 6.38 5.57 -17.71
CA ASP A 5 7.43 6.34 -17.04
C ASP A 5 8.73 6.21 -17.86
N GLY A 6 8.76 6.93 -18.97
CA GLY A 6 9.75 6.84 -20.03
C GLY A 6 11.18 6.63 -19.52
N ASP A 7 11.88 5.72 -20.14
CA ASP A 7 13.33 5.52 -20.17
C ASP A 7 14.04 4.90 -18.97
N LYS A 8 13.35 4.39 -17.94
CA LYS A 8 14.04 3.65 -16.86
C LYS A 8 13.81 2.16 -16.96
N ALA A 9 14.81 1.40 -17.37
CA ALA A 9 14.85 -0.03 -17.14
C ALA A 9 14.78 -0.30 -15.62
N PHE A 10 14.00 -1.32 -15.21
CA PHE A 10 13.86 -1.72 -13.80
C PHE A 10 13.07 -0.75 -12.90
N ASN A 11 11.94 -0.24 -13.36
CA ASN A 11 11.09 0.71 -12.64
C ASN A 11 10.51 0.20 -11.31
N ARG A 12 10.45 -1.11 -11.07
CA ARG A 12 9.88 -1.70 -9.84
C ARG A 12 10.95 -2.07 -8.83
N GLN A 13 11.54 -3.24 -8.96
CA GLN A 13 12.58 -3.72 -8.04
C GLN A 13 13.89 -3.95 -8.80
N ALA A 14 14.97 -3.38 -8.26
CA ALA A 14 16.33 -3.63 -8.72
C ALA A 14 17.24 -3.54 -7.51
N TYR A 15 17.56 -4.67 -6.91
CA TYR A 15 18.35 -4.71 -5.68
C TYR A 15 19.30 -5.90 -5.66
N LEU A 16 20.36 -5.77 -4.86
CA LEU A 16 21.25 -6.84 -4.45
C LEU A 16 20.91 -7.22 -3.00
N GLY A 17 20.70 -8.52 -2.75
CA GLY A 17 20.38 -9.03 -1.43
C GLY A 17 21.40 -10.07 -0.95
N PHE A 18 21.60 -10.12 0.37
CA PHE A 18 22.36 -11.13 1.07
C PHE A 18 21.48 -11.79 2.12
N GLU A 19 21.51 -13.12 2.15
CA GLU A 19 20.77 -13.93 3.13
C GLU A 19 21.73 -14.70 4.00
N SER A 20 21.43 -14.78 5.30
CA SER A 20 22.21 -15.50 6.30
C SER A 20 21.31 -16.00 7.44
N ASN A 21 21.89 -16.69 8.43
CA ASN A 21 21.18 -17.08 9.65
C ASN A 21 20.70 -15.87 10.49
N PHE A 22 21.22 -14.68 10.24
CA PHE A 22 20.81 -13.44 10.89
C PHE A 22 19.69 -12.69 10.14
N GLY A 23 19.22 -13.23 9.01
CA GLY A 23 18.18 -12.65 8.17
C GLY A 23 18.70 -12.21 6.81
N GLN A 24 17.93 -11.33 6.19
CA GLN A 24 18.20 -10.80 4.86
C GLN A 24 18.48 -9.31 4.93
N ILE A 25 19.45 -8.84 4.16
CA ILE A 25 19.71 -7.43 3.92
C ILE A 25 19.76 -7.18 2.42
N ALA A 26 19.14 -6.09 1.96
CA ALA A 26 19.12 -5.72 0.55
C ALA A 26 19.41 -4.25 0.33
N PHE A 27 19.99 -3.94 -0.83
CA PHE A 27 20.40 -2.59 -1.23
C PHE A 27 19.94 -2.32 -2.67
N GLY A 28 19.27 -1.21 -2.91
CA GLY A 28 18.84 -0.82 -4.26
C GLY A 28 17.49 -0.14 -4.32
N ARG A 29 16.74 -0.37 -5.40
CA ARG A 29 15.35 0.07 -5.54
C ARG A 29 14.43 -1.00 -4.99
N ILE A 30 13.73 -0.67 -3.91
CA ILE A 30 12.94 -1.62 -3.12
C ILE A 30 11.59 -0.98 -2.79
N GLY A 31 10.53 -1.78 -2.71
CA GLY A 31 9.20 -1.32 -2.25
C GLY A 31 9.22 -0.97 -0.76
N ALA A 32 8.55 0.12 -0.40
CA ALA A 32 8.30 0.51 0.97
C ALA A 32 7.53 -0.57 1.75
N LEU A 33 7.51 -0.49 3.07
CA LEU A 33 6.73 -1.44 3.89
C LEU A 33 5.23 -1.40 3.56
N GLY A 34 4.70 -0.22 3.22
CA GLY A 34 3.32 0.01 2.82
C GLY A 34 3.05 -0.12 1.32
N SER A 35 4.04 -0.45 0.50
CA SER A 35 3.79 -0.70 -0.92
C SER A 35 3.03 -2.00 -1.12
N TYR A 36 2.16 -2.08 -2.12
CA TYR A 36 1.42 -3.32 -2.40
C TYR A 36 2.29 -4.43 -2.98
N ASN A 37 3.38 -4.07 -3.62
CA ASN A 37 4.23 -5.00 -4.35
C ASN A 37 5.68 -4.80 -3.91
N GLY A 38 6.26 -5.75 -3.25
CA GLY A 38 7.66 -5.69 -2.85
C GLY A 38 8.02 -6.86 -1.97
N GLU A 39 9.21 -7.40 -2.15
CA GLU A 39 9.72 -8.52 -1.36
C GLU A 39 9.78 -8.19 0.14
N TYR A 40 10.04 -6.93 0.47
CA TYR A 40 10.16 -6.43 1.84
C TYR A 40 8.89 -5.74 2.35
N SER A 41 7.82 -5.67 1.52
CA SER A 41 6.56 -5.04 1.88
C SER A 41 5.79 -5.88 2.90
N ILE A 42 5.13 -5.21 3.84
CA ILE A 42 4.20 -5.83 4.81
C ILE A 42 2.76 -5.69 4.34
N SER A 43 2.47 -4.67 3.53
CA SER A 43 1.14 -4.42 2.98
C SER A 43 0.67 -5.61 2.13
N GLY A 44 -0.60 -5.94 2.17
CA GLY A 44 -1.16 -7.00 1.32
C GLY A 44 -2.08 -7.99 2.02
N SER A 45 -2.37 -7.81 3.31
CA SER A 45 -3.32 -8.64 4.04
C SER A 45 -4.77 -8.26 3.77
N SER A 46 -5.15 -8.03 2.52
CA SER A 46 -6.56 -7.93 2.13
C SER A 46 -6.98 -9.14 1.29
N ALA A 47 -8.29 -9.45 1.25
CA ALA A 47 -8.81 -10.51 0.38
C ALA A 47 -8.58 -10.20 -1.09
N TYR A 48 -8.47 -8.93 -1.43
CA TYR A 48 -8.06 -8.45 -2.73
C TYR A 48 -6.55 -8.26 -2.73
N ASN A 49 -5.83 -9.29 -3.09
CA ASN A 49 -4.44 -9.12 -3.41
C ASN A 49 -4.32 -8.26 -4.68
N THR A 50 -3.45 -7.32 -4.68
CA THR A 50 -3.28 -6.20 -5.59
C THR A 50 -3.25 -6.52 -7.07
N SER A 51 -2.83 -7.71 -7.46
CA SER A 51 -2.77 -8.14 -8.86
C SER A 51 -4.13 -8.25 -9.55
N PHE A 52 -5.24 -8.20 -8.79
CA PHE A 52 -6.60 -8.34 -9.29
C PHE A 52 -7.49 -7.14 -8.96
N SER A 53 -6.93 -6.03 -8.55
CA SER A 53 -7.72 -4.88 -8.17
C SER A 53 -8.08 -4.01 -9.36
N ALA A 54 -9.03 -4.47 -10.20
CA ALA A 54 -9.80 -3.53 -11.02
C ALA A 54 -10.54 -2.51 -10.15
N LEU A 55 -10.67 -2.79 -8.90
CA LEU A 55 -11.15 -1.87 -7.87
C LEU A 55 -10.12 -0.78 -7.53
N SER A 56 -8.87 -0.83 -8.02
CA SER A 56 -7.92 0.27 -7.92
C SER A 56 -8.47 1.55 -8.56
N ASN A 57 -9.24 1.44 -9.63
CA ASN A 57 -9.94 2.58 -10.25
C ASN A 57 -11.12 3.09 -9.41
N ILE A 58 -11.60 2.32 -8.44
CA ILE A 58 -12.65 2.71 -7.51
C ILE A 58 -12.07 3.31 -6.24
N HIS A 59 -10.80 3.41 -6.17
CA HIS A 59 -9.92 3.92 -5.14
C HIS A 59 -9.66 3.02 -3.92
N SER A 60 -8.43 3.10 -3.45
CA SER A 60 -8.04 2.64 -2.13
C SER A 60 -8.45 3.68 -1.08
N ALA A 61 -8.83 3.26 0.11
CA ALA A 61 -9.00 4.15 1.25
C ALA A 61 -7.65 4.53 1.90
N PHE A 62 -6.57 3.84 1.57
CA PHE A 62 -5.29 3.95 2.23
C PHE A 62 -4.34 4.90 1.51
N ILE A 63 -3.49 5.56 2.29
CA ILE A 63 -2.33 6.28 1.78
C ILE A 63 -1.21 5.27 1.66
N LEU A 64 -0.73 5.13 0.44
CA LEU A 64 0.28 4.13 0.08
C LEU A 64 1.62 4.79 -0.15
N THR A 65 2.65 4.07 0.21
CA THR A 65 4.02 4.34 -0.18
C THR A 65 4.37 3.48 -1.39
N ASP A 66 5.41 3.87 -2.12
CA ASP A 66 5.74 3.27 -3.41
C ASP A 66 7.16 2.68 -3.40
N TRP A 67 7.72 2.47 -4.58
CA TRP A 67 9.10 2.07 -4.78
C TRP A 67 10.04 3.20 -4.40
N MET A 68 11.16 2.85 -3.77
CA MET A 68 12.14 3.82 -3.29
C MET A 68 13.53 3.46 -3.77
N ASP A 69 14.22 4.47 -4.30
CA ASP A 69 15.62 4.38 -4.66
C ASP A 69 16.51 4.49 -3.41
N ASN A 70 17.78 4.15 -3.55
CA ASN A 70 18.81 4.30 -2.53
C ASN A 70 18.39 3.70 -1.18
N THR A 71 17.77 2.52 -1.25
CA THR A 71 17.14 1.85 -0.10
C THR A 71 18.05 0.76 0.46
N ILE A 72 18.06 0.68 1.79
CA ILE A 72 18.56 -0.46 2.56
C ILE A 72 17.37 -1.07 3.27
N ALA A 73 17.14 -2.37 3.07
CA ALA A 73 16.09 -3.12 3.75
C ALA A 73 16.68 -4.29 4.52
N TYR A 74 16.15 -4.53 5.71
CA TYR A 74 16.47 -5.68 6.54
C TYR A 74 15.20 -6.44 6.91
N LEU A 75 15.28 -7.77 6.84
CA LEU A 75 14.26 -8.71 7.26
C LEU A 75 14.89 -9.75 8.19
N SER A 76 14.41 -9.83 9.44
CA SER A 76 14.93 -10.81 10.40
C SER A 76 14.58 -12.25 9.98
N PRO A 77 15.30 -13.24 10.53
CA PRO A 77 14.84 -14.63 10.51
C PRO A 77 13.47 -14.75 11.18
N SER A 78 12.77 -15.87 10.94
CA SER A 78 11.54 -16.17 11.67
C SER A 78 11.85 -16.57 13.12
N LEU A 79 11.31 -15.82 14.06
CA LEU A 79 11.42 -16.03 15.50
C LEU A 79 10.07 -16.51 16.04
N SER A 80 9.83 -17.81 16.00
CA SER A 80 8.54 -18.42 16.39
C SER A 80 7.34 -17.83 15.63
N GLY A 81 7.51 -17.60 14.33
CA GLY A 81 6.51 -17.02 13.45
C GLY A 81 6.58 -15.50 13.31
N TRP A 82 7.35 -14.81 14.14
CA TRP A 82 7.56 -13.37 14.04
C TRP A 82 8.76 -13.05 13.13
N LYS A 83 8.62 -11.99 12.34
CA LYS A 83 9.73 -11.35 11.62
C LYS A 83 9.70 -9.85 11.85
N LEU A 84 10.88 -9.25 11.96
CA LEU A 84 11.08 -7.81 12.06
C LEU A 84 11.54 -7.25 10.72
N HIS A 85 11.04 -6.09 10.38
CA HIS A 85 11.34 -5.38 9.15
C HIS A 85 11.90 -4.00 9.48
N ALA A 86 12.98 -3.61 8.82
CA ALA A 86 13.51 -2.26 8.89
C ALA A 86 13.93 -1.81 7.48
N THR A 87 13.54 -0.61 7.10
CA THR A 87 13.84 -0.06 5.78
C THR A 87 14.20 1.40 5.89
N PHE A 88 15.26 1.79 5.20
CA PHE A 88 15.71 3.17 5.11
C PHE A 88 16.02 3.52 3.65
N SER A 89 15.57 4.69 3.19
CA SER A 89 15.99 5.24 1.90
C SER A 89 16.60 6.62 2.08
N ASN A 90 17.76 6.81 1.45
CA ASN A 90 18.48 8.09 1.44
C ASN A 90 18.12 8.97 0.23
N GLY A 91 17.05 8.73 -0.44
CA GLY A 91 16.62 9.47 -1.63
C GLY A 91 15.55 8.69 -2.33
N VAL A 92 14.30 8.97 -1.98
CA VAL A 92 13.14 8.17 -2.40
C VAL A 92 13.02 8.11 -3.94
N ASN A 93 13.23 9.21 -4.63
CA ASN A 93 13.15 9.29 -6.09
C ASN A 93 14.39 9.92 -6.73
N GLU A 94 15.16 10.66 -5.96
CA GLU A 94 16.29 11.44 -6.45
C GLU A 94 17.39 11.45 -5.40
N ASP A 95 18.63 11.40 -5.84
CA ASP A 95 19.80 11.65 -5.03
C ASP A 95 20.41 12.99 -5.39
N SER A 96 20.69 13.81 -4.39
CA SER A 96 21.39 15.08 -4.57
C SER A 96 22.79 14.99 -3.96
N GLU A 97 23.69 15.84 -4.38
CA GLU A 97 25.06 15.93 -3.85
C GLU A 97 25.12 16.14 -2.32
N ARG A 98 23.98 16.55 -1.72
CA ARG A 98 23.87 16.77 -0.27
C ARG A 98 22.81 15.89 0.34
N TRP A 99 23.23 14.96 1.17
CA TRP A 99 22.35 14.07 1.93
C TRP A 99 21.17 14.80 2.60
N SER A 100 21.41 15.97 3.19
CA SER A 100 20.36 16.76 3.85
C SER A 100 19.28 17.33 2.91
N ARG A 101 19.47 17.26 1.59
CA ARG A 101 18.47 17.70 0.59
C ARG A 101 17.62 16.56 0.07
N ASN A 102 17.98 15.31 0.34
CA ASN A 102 17.24 14.16 -0.12
C ASN A 102 15.95 13.94 0.70
N LYS A 103 14.90 13.43 0.08
CA LYS A 103 13.77 12.87 0.82
C LYS A 103 14.19 11.56 1.44
N HIS A 104 14.09 11.47 2.76
CA HIS A 104 14.36 10.22 3.45
C HIS A 104 13.08 9.47 3.74
N TYR A 105 13.19 8.16 3.73
CA TYR A 105 12.15 7.27 4.21
C TYR A 105 12.71 6.40 5.34
N TYR A 106 11.90 6.16 6.34
CA TYR A 106 12.16 5.26 7.45
C TYR A 106 10.94 4.36 7.62
N GLY A 107 11.17 3.06 7.69
CA GLY A 107 10.14 2.05 7.91
C GLY A 107 10.57 1.06 8.99
N LEU A 108 9.68 0.80 9.93
CA LEU A 108 9.84 -0.25 10.95
C LEU A 108 8.55 -1.06 11.03
N GLY A 109 8.67 -2.37 11.09
CA GLY A 109 7.51 -3.23 11.17
C GLY A 109 7.78 -4.60 11.74
N ALA A 110 6.69 -5.29 12.02
CA ALA A 110 6.70 -6.68 12.46
C ALA A 110 5.58 -7.45 11.79
N THR A 111 5.85 -8.69 11.42
CA THR A 111 4.86 -9.63 10.92
C THR A 111 4.86 -10.89 11.77
N TYR A 112 3.68 -11.49 11.89
CA TYR A 112 3.49 -12.80 12.50
C TYR A 112 2.74 -13.71 11.54
N GLU A 113 3.27 -14.89 11.32
CA GLU A 113 2.66 -15.93 10.51
C GLU A 113 2.41 -17.18 11.38
N GLY A 114 1.13 -17.45 11.62
CA GLY A 114 0.68 -18.62 12.36
C GLY A 114 -0.21 -19.53 11.50
N LYS A 115 -0.68 -20.63 12.08
CA LYS A 115 -1.52 -21.61 11.36
C LYS A 115 -2.84 -21.03 10.86
N ALA A 116 -3.48 -20.17 11.66
CA ALA A 116 -4.77 -19.56 11.31
C ALA A 116 -4.69 -18.04 11.30
N LEU A 117 -3.90 -17.43 12.19
CA LEU A 117 -3.72 -16.01 12.33
C LEU A 117 -2.47 -15.55 11.60
N ASN A 118 -2.61 -14.55 10.71
CA ASN A 118 -1.49 -13.73 10.24
C ASN A 118 -1.74 -12.29 10.71
N PHE A 119 -0.68 -11.63 11.15
CA PHE A 119 -0.72 -10.25 11.63
C PHE A 119 0.48 -9.48 11.06
N GLY A 120 0.29 -8.19 10.81
CA GLY A 120 1.36 -7.29 10.43
C GLY A 120 1.09 -5.89 10.98
N THR A 121 2.12 -5.22 11.43
CA THR A 121 2.06 -3.81 11.79
C THR A 121 3.33 -3.12 11.36
N TYR A 122 3.19 -1.86 10.92
CA TYR A 122 4.35 -1.07 10.51
C TYR A 122 4.09 0.42 10.67
N TRP A 123 5.16 1.11 10.91
CA TRP A 123 5.26 2.56 10.86
C TRP A 123 6.17 2.97 9.71
N GLU A 124 5.77 4.02 9.01
CA GLU A 124 6.53 4.64 7.93
C GLU A 124 6.60 6.14 8.17
N MET A 125 7.75 6.71 7.90
CA MET A 125 7.95 8.15 7.89
C MET A 125 8.60 8.59 6.59
N LEU A 126 8.00 9.59 5.94
CA LEU A 126 8.56 10.30 4.80
C LEU A 126 8.96 11.70 5.26
N ASP A 127 10.25 12.00 5.23
CA ASP A 127 10.76 13.34 5.49
C ASP A 127 10.55 14.21 4.24
N ASN A 128 9.43 14.92 4.21
CA ASN A 128 9.07 15.78 3.10
C ASN A 128 10.04 16.96 2.99
N LYS A 129 10.69 17.10 1.85
CA LYS A 129 11.67 18.16 1.63
C LYS A 129 10.99 19.46 1.20
N ARG A 130 11.72 20.53 1.43
CA ARG A 130 11.36 21.89 1.12
C ARG A 130 11.59 22.17 -0.37
N GLY A 131 10.60 22.74 -1.06
CA GLY A 131 10.83 23.45 -2.30
C GLY A 131 11.57 24.77 -2.05
N GLU A 132 12.27 25.29 -3.04
CA GLU A 132 12.97 26.57 -2.91
C GLU A 132 12.00 27.70 -2.50
N GLY A 133 12.39 28.48 -1.48
CA GLY A 133 11.60 29.62 -1.00
C GLY A 133 10.40 29.29 -0.09
N LEU A 134 10.06 28.04 0.12
CA LEU A 134 8.90 27.62 0.91
C LEU A 134 9.26 27.15 2.35
N SER A 135 8.31 27.20 3.27
CA SER A 135 8.48 26.57 4.58
C SER A 135 8.53 25.05 4.43
N LYS A 136 9.41 24.38 5.21
CA LYS A 136 9.54 22.92 5.18
C LYS A 136 8.20 22.25 5.51
N PRO A 137 7.64 21.36 4.67
CA PRO A 137 6.46 20.59 5.00
C PRO A 137 6.72 19.67 6.20
N LYS A 138 5.66 19.30 6.91
CA LYS A 138 5.76 18.31 7.99
C LYS A 138 6.04 16.93 7.43
N ALA A 139 6.79 16.10 8.19
CA ALA A 139 7.01 14.72 7.84
C ALA A 139 5.68 13.93 7.87
N THR A 140 5.42 13.17 6.81
CA THR A 140 4.31 12.22 6.77
C THR A 140 4.63 11.03 7.66
N ASN A 141 3.70 10.62 8.52
CA ASN A 141 3.80 9.40 9.30
C ASN A 141 2.57 8.53 9.03
N LEU A 142 2.80 7.26 8.75
CA LEU A 142 1.77 6.26 8.51
C LEU A 142 1.94 5.14 9.54
N PHE A 143 0.87 4.83 10.25
CA PHE A 143 0.79 3.71 11.19
C PHE A 143 -0.25 2.73 10.66
N THR A 144 0.17 1.52 10.31
CA THR A 144 -0.71 0.50 9.74
C THR A 144 -0.68 -0.76 10.58
N ALA A 145 -1.85 -1.31 10.85
CA ALA A 145 -2.02 -2.63 11.44
C ALA A 145 -2.98 -3.45 10.57
N GLN A 146 -2.64 -4.71 10.34
CA GLN A 146 -3.42 -5.62 9.51
C GLN A 146 -3.43 -7.01 10.11
N ALA A 147 -4.52 -7.73 9.90
CA ALA A 147 -4.65 -9.10 10.34
C ALA A 147 -5.52 -9.91 9.38
N SER A 148 -5.28 -11.21 9.33
CA SER A 148 -6.21 -12.15 8.73
C SER A 148 -6.34 -13.39 9.58
N TYR A 149 -7.56 -13.95 9.62
CA TYR A 149 -7.83 -15.19 10.35
C TYR A 149 -8.58 -16.16 9.47
N ASN A 150 -8.07 -17.40 9.41
CA ASN A 150 -8.68 -18.50 8.67
C ASN A 150 -9.56 -19.32 9.62
N PHE A 151 -10.88 -19.25 9.43
CA PHE A 151 -11.88 -20.02 10.18
C PHE A 151 -12.14 -21.42 9.61
N GLY A 152 -11.42 -21.82 8.56
CA GLY A 152 -11.65 -23.05 7.81
C GLY A 152 -12.69 -22.87 6.70
N ALA A 153 -13.90 -22.48 7.03
CA ALA A 153 -14.97 -22.22 6.05
C ALA A 153 -14.79 -20.90 5.27
N PHE A 154 -14.13 -19.92 5.85
CA PHE A 154 -13.83 -18.63 5.24
C PHE A 154 -12.60 -18.00 5.88
N LYS A 155 -11.99 -17.02 5.21
CA LYS A 155 -10.90 -16.22 5.75
C LYS A 155 -11.34 -14.75 5.84
N LEU A 156 -11.20 -14.18 7.03
CA LEU A 156 -11.49 -12.77 7.31
C LEU A 156 -10.18 -11.96 7.30
N TYR A 157 -10.25 -10.72 6.82
CA TYR A 157 -9.13 -9.80 6.78
C TYR A 157 -9.57 -8.42 7.27
N GLY A 158 -8.67 -7.75 7.99
CA GLY A 158 -8.87 -6.39 8.45
C GLY A 158 -7.58 -5.58 8.31
N VAL A 159 -7.71 -4.33 7.90
CA VAL A 159 -6.59 -3.39 7.80
C VAL A 159 -7.04 -2.05 8.37
N TYR A 160 -6.25 -1.47 9.23
CA TYR A 160 -6.42 -0.12 9.75
C TYR A 160 -5.16 0.70 9.52
N GLN A 161 -5.32 1.95 9.10
CA GLN A 161 -4.23 2.90 8.94
C GLN A 161 -4.59 4.24 9.58
N TYR A 162 -3.63 4.81 10.30
CA TYR A 162 -3.66 6.19 10.73
C TYR A 162 -2.53 6.97 10.05
N ALA A 163 -2.90 8.00 9.30
CA ALA A 163 -1.96 8.88 8.61
C ALA A 163 -1.91 10.24 9.29
N LEU A 164 -0.71 10.74 9.51
CA LEU A 164 -0.42 12.06 10.04
C LEU A 164 0.39 12.86 9.03
N HIS A 165 -0.07 14.08 8.76
CA HIS A 165 0.61 15.03 7.87
C HIS A 165 0.94 14.46 6.51
N SER A 166 0.06 13.62 5.95
CA SER A 166 0.27 13.08 4.61
C SER A 166 0.17 14.19 3.57
N MET A 167 1.18 14.25 2.70
CA MET A 167 1.16 15.15 1.52
C MET A 167 0.37 14.55 0.36
N LYS A 168 -0.11 13.33 0.52
CA LYS A 168 -0.99 12.63 -0.42
C LYS A 168 -2.29 12.23 0.23
N LEU A 169 -3.35 12.23 -0.55
CA LEU A 169 -4.62 11.57 -0.29
C LEU A 169 -4.55 10.11 -0.81
N PRO A 170 -5.54 9.26 -0.51
CA PRO A 170 -5.66 7.95 -1.14
C PRO A 170 -5.52 8.02 -2.67
N ASN A 171 -5.12 6.90 -3.29
CA ASN A 171 -4.82 6.79 -4.72
C ASN A 171 -3.71 7.71 -5.23
N TYR A 172 -2.69 7.94 -4.42
CA TYR A 172 -1.53 8.77 -4.78
C TYR A 172 -1.86 10.23 -5.15
N THR A 173 -3.09 10.67 -4.89
CA THR A 173 -3.53 12.04 -5.20
C THR A 173 -2.73 13.05 -4.37
N GLU A 174 -1.94 13.90 -4.99
CA GLU A 174 -1.13 14.90 -4.31
C GLU A 174 -1.98 16.07 -3.80
N ILE A 175 -1.61 16.61 -2.66
CA ILE A 175 -2.21 17.81 -2.09
C ILE A 175 -1.28 18.97 -2.45
N GLU A 176 -1.54 19.62 -3.59
CA GLU A 176 -0.72 20.73 -4.06
C GLU A 176 -0.59 21.84 -3.02
N GLY A 177 0.63 22.34 -2.82
CA GLY A 177 0.94 23.44 -1.90
C GLY A 177 0.72 23.10 -0.40
N ALA A 178 0.51 21.84 -0.03
CA ALA A 178 0.34 21.47 1.36
C ALA A 178 1.61 21.62 2.18
N HIS A 179 1.48 22.25 3.37
CA HIS A 179 2.54 22.36 4.36
C HIS A 179 2.31 21.45 5.57
N LYS A 180 1.05 21.33 5.99
CA LYS A 180 0.61 20.51 7.13
C LYS A 180 0.00 19.20 6.67
N GLY A 181 -0.34 19.08 5.38
CA GLY A 181 -0.91 17.88 4.77
C GLY A 181 -2.24 17.46 5.35
N ALA A 182 -2.56 16.19 5.29
CA ALA A 182 -3.80 15.60 5.77
C ALA A 182 -3.56 14.63 6.94
N ASN A 183 -4.51 14.59 7.87
CA ASN A 183 -4.62 13.50 8.84
C ASN A 183 -5.82 12.64 8.45
N GLN A 184 -5.66 11.31 8.51
CA GLN A 184 -6.67 10.37 8.05
C GLN A 184 -6.70 9.09 8.89
N HIS A 185 -7.90 8.57 9.11
CA HIS A 185 -8.15 7.20 9.53
C HIS A 185 -8.73 6.42 8.35
N ALA A 186 -8.21 5.25 8.09
CA ALA A 186 -8.72 4.34 7.06
C ALA A 186 -8.93 2.94 7.64
N LEU A 187 -9.98 2.28 7.19
CA LEU A 187 -10.34 0.92 7.57
C LEU A 187 -10.76 0.14 6.34
N ALA A 188 -10.30 -1.11 6.24
CA ALA A 188 -10.83 -2.09 5.30
C ALA A 188 -11.18 -3.40 6.03
N LEU A 189 -12.29 -4.00 5.63
CA LEU A 189 -12.70 -5.34 6.00
C LEU A 189 -12.97 -6.14 4.74
N SER A 190 -12.48 -7.38 4.70
CA SER A 190 -12.75 -8.27 3.58
C SER A 190 -12.87 -9.72 4.01
N VAL A 191 -13.60 -10.50 3.23
CA VAL A 191 -13.80 -11.93 3.45
C VAL A 191 -13.57 -12.68 2.14
N ALA A 192 -12.92 -13.83 2.26
CA ALA A 192 -12.77 -14.79 1.16
C ALA A 192 -13.44 -16.10 1.54
N VAL A 193 -14.35 -16.57 0.70
CA VAL A 193 -15.14 -17.79 0.91
C VAL A 193 -14.90 -18.73 -0.27
N PRO A 194 -14.48 -20.00 -0.02
CA PRO A 194 -14.44 -21.02 -1.06
C PRO A 194 -15.86 -21.25 -1.61
N PHE A 195 -16.00 -21.22 -2.94
CA PHE A 195 -17.28 -21.40 -3.59
C PHE A 195 -17.10 -21.96 -5.01
N ALA A 196 -17.88 -23.00 -5.35
CA ALA A 196 -17.96 -23.59 -6.71
C ALA A 196 -16.58 -23.81 -7.38
N GLY A 197 -15.63 -24.41 -6.67
CA GLY A 197 -14.29 -24.69 -7.18
C GLY A 197 -13.34 -23.48 -7.22
N GLY A 198 -13.81 -22.30 -6.84
CA GLY A 198 -13.05 -21.06 -6.76
C GLY A 198 -13.18 -20.39 -5.41
N SER A 199 -13.03 -19.07 -5.38
CA SER A 199 -13.18 -18.23 -4.20
C SER A 199 -13.96 -16.97 -4.50
N VAL A 200 -15.04 -16.73 -3.77
CA VAL A 200 -15.74 -15.45 -3.75
C VAL A 200 -15.09 -14.56 -2.70
N LYS A 201 -14.87 -13.30 -3.04
CA LYS A 201 -14.29 -12.30 -2.15
C LYS A 201 -15.20 -11.08 -2.08
N PHE A 202 -15.37 -10.53 -0.87
CA PHE A 202 -16.05 -9.27 -0.64
C PHE A 202 -15.14 -8.35 0.14
N GLN A 203 -15.17 -7.07 -0.19
CA GLN A 203 -14.42 -6.04 0.51
C GLN A 203 -15.24 -4.77 0.66
N THR A 204 -15.11 -4.13 1.81
CA THR A 204 -15.50 -2.75 2.03
C THR A 204 -14.34 -1.99 2.64
N GLN A 205 -14.18 -0.73 2.27
CA GLN A 205 -13.17 0.13 2.85
C GLN A 205 -13.65 1.58 2.87
N GLY A 206 -13.07 2.36 3.76
CA GLY A 206 -13.37 3.77 3.86
C GLY A 206 -12.29 4.55 4.58
N ALA A 207 -12.26 5.85 4.33
CA ALA A 207 -11.39 6.79 4.99
C ALA A 207 -12.15 8.02 5.44
N LEU A 208 -11.74 8.55 6.59
CA LEU A 208 -12.19 9.82 7.16
C LEU A 208 -10.96 10.67 7.44
N GLY A 209 -10.89 11.86 6.85
CA GLY A 209 -9.71 12.69 6.98
C GLY A 209 -10.03 14.19 7.10
N LYS A 210 -8.97 14.94 7.40
CA LYS A 210 -9.00 16.40 7.51
C LYS A 210 -7.73 16.98 6.90
N LEU A 211 -7.90 17.89 5.96
CA LEU A 211 -6.84 18.74 5.43
C LEU A 211 -6.41 19.74 6.52
N LYS A 212 -5.15 19.70 6.93
CA LYS A 212 -4.66 20.49 8.07
C LYS A 212 -4.34 21.93 7.70
N ASP A 213 -4.15 22.21 6.43
CA ASP A 213 -3.91 23.57 5.93
C ASP A 213 -5.20 24.37 5.83
N THR A 214 -6.29 23.76 5.37
CA THR A 214 -7.61 24.41 5.18
C THR A 214 -8.61 24.12 6.28
N GLY A 215 -8.43 23.04 7.03
CA GLY A 215 -9.38 22.54 8.01
C GLY A 215 -10.55 21.75 7.42
N GLU A 216 -10.61 21.58 6.11
CA GLU A 216 -11.67 20.89 5.39
C GLU A 216 -11.65 19.39 5.68
N LYS A 217 -12.83 18.79 5.93
CA LYS A 217 -12.97 17.35 6.15
C LYS A 217 -13.27 16.66 4.82
N TYR A 218 -12.75 15.47 4.65
CA TYR A 218 -13.04 14.60 3.52
C TYR A 218 -13.32 13.16 3.96
N ASN A 219 -13.98 12.41 3.10
CA ASN A 219 -14.27 11.00 3.28
C ASN A 219 -14.19 10.26 1.96
N SER A 220 -14.00 8.95 2.04
CA SER A 220 -14.09 8.04 0.90
C SER A 220 -14.66 6.70 1.36
N TYR A 221 -15.40 6.05 0.49
CA TYR A 221 -15.97 4.72 0.73
C TYR A 221 -15.93 3.92 -0.56
N SER A 222 -15.65 2.63 -0.45
CA SER A 222 -15.81 1.70 -1.56
C SER A 222 -16.19 0.31 -1.07
N LEU A 223 -16.86 -0.42 -1.94
CA LEU A 223 -17.21 -1.82 -1.76
C LEU A 223 -17.01 -2.57 -3.06
N GLY A 224 -16.73 -3.85 -2.97
CA GLY A 224 -16.55 -4.68 -4.15
C GLY A 224 -16.67 -6.16 -3.86
N ALA A 225 -16.90 -6.90 -4.93
CA ALA A 225 -16.94 -8.34 -4.95
C ALA A 225 -16.09 -8.88 -6.10
N ALA A 226 -15.49 -10.05 -5.89
CA ALA A 226 -14.74 -10.75 -6.91
C ALA A 226 -15.01 -12.25 -6.83
N TYR A 227 -14.93 -12.93 -7.96
CA TYR A 227 -14.84 -14.39 -8.03
C TYR A 227 -13.59 -14.78 -8.79
N LEU A 228 -12.79 -15.64 -8.18
CA LEU A 228 -11.54 -16.16 -8.75
C LEU A 228 -11.67 -17.66 -8.92
N TYR A 229 -11.51 -18.13 -10.14
CA TYR A 229 -11.58 -19.54 -10.50
C TYR A 229 -10.25 -20.04 -11.02
N PRO A 230 -9.55 -20.97 -10.30
CA PRO A 230 -8.30 -21.52 -10.74
C PRO A 230 -8.53 -22.51 -11.89
N LEU A 231 -8.07 -22.16 -13.09
CA LEU A 231 -8.05 -23.07 -14.25
C LEU A 231 -6.88 -24.07 -14.16
N SER A 232 -5.79 -23.65 -13.54
CA SER A 232 -4.61 -24.46 -13.25
C SER A 232 -3.84 -23.88 -12.06
N LYS A 233 -2.71 -24.53 -11.68
CA LYS A 233 -1.80 -23.98 -10.63
C LYS A 233 -1.21 -22.61 -10.99
N ARG A 234 -1.20 -22.25 -12.28
CA ARG A 234 -0.60 -21.02 -12.80
C ARG A 234 -1.60 -20.07 -13.45
N THR A 235 -2.85 -20.51 -13.68
CA THR A 235 -3.83 -19.75 -14.44
C THR A 235 -5.10 -19.58 -13.64
N THR A 236 -5.54 -18.34 -13.46
CA THR A 236 -6.77 -17.99 -12.75
C THR A 236 -7.65 -17.11 -13.63
N LEU A 237 -8.88 -17.53 -13.85
CA LEU A 237 -9.93 -16.68 -14.39
C LEU A 237 -10.51 -15.85 -13.25
N TYR A 238 -10.72 -14.56 -13.45
CA TYR A 238 -11.34 -13.71 -12.46
C TYR A 238 -12.40 -12.78 -13.04
N THR A 239 -13.40 -12.50 -12.24
CA THR A 239 -14.36 -11.41 -12.47
C THR A 239 -14.50 -10.61 -11.20
N GLN A 240 -14.63 -9.31 -11.33
CA GLN A 240 -14.82 -8.43 -10.19
C GLN A 240 -15.63 -7.21 -10.56
N ALA A 241 -16.36 -6.69 -9.59
CA ALA A 241 -17.13 -5.47 -9.73
C ALA A 241 -17.15 -4.73 -8.40
N GLY A 242 -17.28 -3.42 -8.46
CA GLY A 242 -17.35 -2.60 -7.26
C GLY A 242 -17.83 -1.20 -7.53
N TRP A 243 -18.02 -0.50 -6.44
CA TRP A 243 -18.47 0.88 -6.42
C TRP A 243 -17.69 1.66 -5.37
N GLY A 244 -17.42 2.93 -5.67
CA GLY A 244 -16.77 3.82 -4.72
C GLY A 244 -17.27 5.25 -4.86
N THR A 245 -17.09 6.02 -3.79
CA THR A 245 -17.43 7.44 -3.75
C THR A 245 -16.49 8.21 -2.86
N MET A 246 -16.37 9.50 -3.14
CA MET A 246 -15.55 10.43 -2.38
C MET A 246 -16.31 11.71 -2.08
N GLY A 247 -15.99 12.30 -0.92
CA GLY A 247 -16.52 13.59 -0.52
C GLY A 247 -16.05 14.73 -1.44
N LYS A 248 -16.81 15.85 -1.40
CA LYS A 248 -16.55 17.02 -2.26
C LYS A 248 -15.13 17.59 -2.11
N ALA A 249 -14.60 17.58 -0.91
CA ALA A 249 -13.25 18.08 -0.63
C ALA A 249 -12.17 17.26 -1.36
N PHE A 250 -12.34 15.95 -1.46
CA PHE A 250 -11.44 15.07 -2.18
C PHE A 250 -11.53 15.32 -3.70
N LYS A 251 -12.75 15.46 -4.23
CA LYS A 251 -13.00 15.68 -5.66
C LYS A 251 -12.39 16.95 -6.23
N LYS A 252 -11.96 17.88 -5.38
CA LYS A 252 -11.19 19.07 -5.81
C LYS A 252 -9.79 18.70 -6.31
N TYR A 253 -9.20 17.65 -5.75
CA TYR A 253 -7.85 17.20 -6.10
C TYR A 253 -7.87 16.12 -7.17
N ASP A 254 -8.92 15.32 -7.21
CA ASP A 254 -9.12 14.30 -8.24
C ASP A 254 -10.63 14.10 -8.49
N SER A 255 -11.10 14.59 -9.62
CA SER A 255 -12.50 14.51 -10.03
C SER A 255 -12.84 13.19 -10.72
N GLY A 256 -11.84 12.44 -11.17
CA GLY A 256 -12.02 11.18 -11.93
C GLY A 256 -12.32 9.96 -11.08
N LEU A 257 -12.14 10.06 -9.78
CA LEU A 257 -12.30 8.94 -8.88
C LEU A 257 -13.75 8.78 -8.39
N GLY A 258 -14.21 7.54 -8.32
CA GLY A 258 -15.53 7.14 -7.88
C GLY A 258 -16.41 6.64 -9.04
N GLY A 259 -17.49 5.96 -8.68
CA GLY A 259 -18.40 5.33 -9.63
C GLY A 259 -18.36 3.81 -9.58
N TRP A 260 -18.80 3.17 -10.65
CA TRP A 260 -18.80 1.72 -10.82
C TRP A 260 -17.64 1.29 -11.71
N ALA A 261 -17.02 0.16 -11.35
CA ALA A 261 -16.09 -0.54 -12.23
C ALA A 261 -16.38 -2.04 -12.22
N ALA A 262 -16.18 -2.69 -13.36
CA ALA A 262 -16.25 -4.14 -13.50
C ALA A 262 -15.17 -4.61 -14.46
N THR A 263 -14.58 -5.77 -14.15
CA THR A 263 -13.52 -6.38 -14.96
C THR A 263 -13.68 -7.88 -15.00
N VAL A 264 -13.41 -8.47 -16.15
CA VAL A 264 -13.18 -9.90 -16.35
C VAL A 264 -11.78 -10.06 -16.92
N GLY A 265 -11.03 -11.02 -16.43
CA GLY A 265 -9.66 -11.22 -16.91
C GLY A 265 -9.11 -12.60 -16.57
N LEU A 266 -7.93 -12.86 -17.09
CA LEU A 266 -7.17 -14.09 -16.89
C LEU A 266 -5.78 -13.69 -16.41
N GLY A 267 -5.40 -14.21 -15.24
CA GLY A 267 -4.06 -14.09 -14.69
C GLY A 267 -3.25 -15.35 -14.94
N HIS A 268 -2.02 -15.22 -15.43
CA HIS A 268 -1.11 -16.35 -15.64
C HIS A 268 0.27 -16.04 -15.06
N ASN A 269 0.79 -16.98 -14.26
CA ASN A 269 2.15 -16.91 -13.70
C ASN A 269 3.05 -17.81 -14.53
N PHE A 270 4.11 -17.27 -15.06
CA PHE A 270 5.12 -17.98 -15.87
C PHE A 270 6.15 -18.72 -15.01
#